data_a0277aa2876bff4b3114153d9b66da4a
#
_entry.id   a0277aa2876bff4b3114153d9b66da4a
#
_cell.length_a   1.000
_cell.length_b   1.000
_cell.length_c   1.000
_cell.angle_alpha   90.00
_cell.angle_beta   90.00
_cell.angle_gamma   90.00
#
_symmetry.space_group_name_H-M   'P 1'
#
loop_
_entity.id
_entity.type
_entity.pdbx_description
1 polymer ?
#
loop_
_entity_poly.entity_id
_entity_poly.type
_entity_poly.pdbx_seq_one_letter_code
_entity_poly.pdbx_strand_id
1 'polypeptide(L)'
;MKQLKINIFFWFYLAFLLIGFFVNLIFSQQQIFFWVNTRNTHFADMIIPYITDIGDGLFCIAISILALFFINIRFGLAMLSSYALGGLGVQILKMFVFTDRSRPWAAYSDKYPVHLVPDFTPFTNNSFPSGHTTTVFSMAVLFILVFPKMRGIWQVLLFAVAALVAYSRMYLSQHYFVDVYVGSIAGILSSWLVYYYFYKYKYNSKRHFPWLDRTLLNLKK
;
A
#
# COMPACT_ATOMS: atom_id res chain seq x y z
N MET A 1 12.17 30.93 7.78
CA MET A 1 11.72 29.54 7.98
C MET A 1 10.61 29.24 6.96
N LYS A 2 10.86 28.39 5.94
CA LYS A 2 9.77 27.91 5.07
C LYS A 2 8.84 27.06 5.94
N GLN A 3 7.61 27.49 6.14
CA GLN A 3 6.58 26.66 6.76
C GLN A 3 6.53 25.34 5.99
N LEU A 4 6.83 24.25 6.66
CA LEU A 4 6.57 22.89 6.18
C LEU A 4 5.05 22.75 6.09
N LYS A 5 4.47 23.05 4.92
CA LYS A 5 3.08 22.73 4.66
C LYS A 5 2.99 21.21 4.61
N ILE A 6 2.47 20.60 5.66
CA ILE A 6 2.17 19.17 5.68
C ILE A 6 1.17 18.90 4.56
N ASN A 7 1.49 17.95 3.68
CA ASN A 7 0.61 17.58 2.59
C ASN A 7 -0.71 17.02 3.14
N ILE A 8 -1.81 17.30 2.47
CA ILE A 8 -3.17 16.85 2.85
C ILE A 8 -3.23 15.33 3.04
N PHE A 9 -2.53 14.57 2.21
CA PHE A 9 -2.40 13.12 2.35
C PHE A 9 -1.98 12.71 3.76
N PHE A 10 -0.96 13.34 4.34
CA PHE A 10 -0.46 12.97 5.67
C PHE A 10 -1.41 13.36 6.80
N TRP A 11 -2.27 14.36 6.61
CA TRP A 11 -3.35 14.65 7.57
C TRP A 11 -4.42 13.56 7.56
N PHE A 12 -4.85 13.10 6.38
CA PHE A 12 -5.77 11.96 6.27
C PHE A 12 -5.13 10.68 6.81
N TYR A 13 -3.85 10.47 6.53
CA TYR A 13 -3.14 9.30 7.06
C TYR A 13 -2.99 9.35 8.58
N LEU A 14 -2.70 10.50 9.17
CA LEU A 14 -2.66 10.67 10.62
C LEU A 14 -4.03 10.37 11.25
N ALA A 15 -5.11 10.88 10.65
CA ALA A 15 -6.46 10.56 11.08
C ALA A 15 -6.74 9.04 11.00
N PHE A 16 -6.34 8.39 9.90
CA PHE A 16 -6.44 6.93 9.74
C PHE A 16 -5.66 6.18 10.82
N LEU A 17 -4.44 6.62 11.15
CA LEU A 17 -3.64 6.00 12.21
C LEU A 17 -4.30 6.17 13.59
N LEU A 18 -4.77 7.37 13.93
CA LEU A 18 -5.40 7.63 15.23
C LEU A 18 -6.72 6.84 15.37
N ILE A 19 -7.60 6.93 14.38
CA ILE A 19 -8.87 6.19 14.38
C ILE A 19 -8.60 4.68 14.40
N GLY A 20 -7.69 4.22 13.54
CA GLY A 20 -7.33 2.80 13.46
C GLY A 20 -6.71 2.26 14.74
N PHE A 21 -5.93 3.05 15.45
CA PHE A 21 -5.40 2.69 16.77
C PHE A 21 -6.53 2.44 17.78
N PHE A 22 -7.47 3.38 17.90
CA PHE A 22 -8.61 3.21 18.80
C PHE A 22 -9.53 2.06 18.39
N VAL A 23 -9.77 1.87 17.09
CA VAL A 23 -10.55 0.73 16.58
C VAL A 23 -9.90 -0.60 16.98
N ASN A 24 -8.56 -0.73 16.84
CA ASN A 24 -7.85 -1.93 17.28
C ASN A 24 -7.84 -2.15 18.80
N LEU A 25 -7.98 -1.09 19.61
CA LEU A 25 -8.06 -1.22 21.07
C LEU A 25 -9.47 -1.63 21.55
N ILE A 26 -10.50 -1.09 20.89
CA ILE A 26 -11.90 -1.25 21.37
C ILE A 26 -12.53 -2.53 20.82
N PHE A 27 -12.24 -2.89 19.56
CA PHE A 27 -12.90 -3.99 18.89
C PHE A 27 -11.93 -5.15 18.63
N SER A 28 -12.41 -6.39 18.81
CA SER A 28 -11.67 -7.58 18.39
C SER A 28 -11.56 -7.64 16.86
N GLN A 29 -10.51 -8.30 16.33
CA GLN A 29 -10.34 -8.50 14.89
C GLN A 29 -11.52 -9.28 14.27
N GLN A 30 -12.13 -10.18 15.02
CA GLN A 30 -13.34 -10.90 14.63
C GLN A 30 -14.53 -9.95 14.45
N GLN A 31 -14.76 -9.04 15.40
CA GLN A 31 -15.86 -8.06 15.32
C GLN A 31 -15.69 -7.14 14.10
N ILE A 32 -14.47 -6.64 13.88
CA ILE A 32 -14.17 -5.77 12.73
C ILE A 32 -14.37 -6.55 11.42
N PHE A 33 -13.89 -7.78 11.35
CA PHE A 33 -14.05 -8.64 10.18
C PHE A 33 -15.53 -8.85 9.83
N PHE A 34 -16.35 -9.30 10.77
CA PHE A 34 -17.77 -9.50 10.50
C PHE A 34 -18.52 -8.21 10.22
N TRP A 35 -18.10 -7.09 10.82
CA TRP A 35 -18.67 -5.79 10.49
C TRP A 35 -18.48 -5.43 9.02
N VAL A 36 -17.34 -5.76 8.43
CA VAL A 36 -17.07 -5.58 6.99
C VAL A 36 -17.78 -6.64 6.15
N ASN A 37 -17.60 -7.93 6.51
CA ASN A 37 -18.04 -9.07 5.71
C ASN A 37 -19.58 -9.16 5.58
N THR A 38 -20.34 -8.78 6.61
CA THR A 38 -21.81 -8.79 6.57
C THR A 38 -22.41 -7.62 5.76
N ARG A 39 -21.61 -6.62 5.40
CA ARG A 39 -22.03 -5.47 4.58
C ARG A 39 -21.68 -5.64 3.10
N ASN A 40 -21.77 -6.87 2.63
CA ASN A 40 -21.56 -7.17 1.23
C ASN A 40 -22.74 -6.71 0.36
N THR A 41 -22.46 -6.42 -0.90
CA THR A 41 -23.45 -6.11 -1.92
C THR A 41 -23.02 -6.66 -3.27
N HIS A 42 -23.96 -7.05 -4.12
CA HIS A 42 -23.66 -7.53 -5.47
C HIS A 42 -22.78 -6.54 -6.27
N PHE A 43 -23.03 -5.25 -6.12
CA PHE A 43 -22.23 -4.20 -6.77
C PHE A 43 -20.78 -4.17 -6.26
N ALA A 44 -20.58 -4.31 -4.94
CA ALA A 44 -19.24 -4.38 -4.36
C ALA A 44 -18.51 -5.66 -4.79
N ASP A 45 -19.20 -6.80 -4.88
CA ASP A 45 -18.62 -8.06 -5.35
C ASP A 45 -18.06 -7.94 -6.77
N MET A 46 -18.72 -7.17 -7.65
CA MET A 46 -18.25 -6.94 -9.02
C MET A 46 -17.02 -6.02 -9.10
N ILE A 47 -16.88 -5.05 -8.19
CA ILE A 47 -15.86 -3.99 -8.32
C ILE A 47 -14.63 -4.26 -7.45
N ILE A 48 -14.82 -4.78 -6.25
CA ILE A 48 -13.74 -4.95 -5.25
C ILE A 48 -12.57 -5.81 -5.76
N PRO A 49 -12.78 -6.89 -6.53
CA PRO A 49 -11.66 -7.66 -7.11
C PRO A 49 -10.74 -6.80 -8.00
N TYR A 50 -11.28 -5.89 -8.79
CA TYR A 50 -10.46 -4.98 -9.62
C TYR A 50 -9.77 -3.89 -8.82
N ILE A 51 -10.40 -3.40 -7.74
CA ILE A 51 -9.78 -2.43 -6.83
C ILE A 51 -8.54 -3.04 -6.15
N THR A 52 -8.62 -4.30 -5.74
CA THR A 52 -7.50 -4.95 -5.06
C THR A 52 -6.27 -5.08 -5.96
N ASP A 53 -6.44 -5.22 -7.28
CA ASP A 53 -5.36 -5.36 -8.25
C ASP A 53 -4.45 -4.12 -8.32
N ILE A 54 -4.97 -2.94 -7.95
CA ILE A 54 -4.16 -1.72 -7.83
C ILE A 54 -3.06 -1.86 -6.75
N GLY A 55 -3.28 -2.70 -5.74
CA GLY A 55 -2.29 -3.05 -4.72
C GLY A 55 -1.39 -4.24 -5.08
N ASP A 56 -1.61 -4.87 -6.22
CA ASP A 56 -0.81 -6.00 -6.67
C ASP A 56 0.60 -5.58 -7.10
N GLY A 57 1.55 -6.49 -6.93
CA GLY A 57 2.94 -6.24 -7.31
C GLY A 57 3.14 -6.04 -8.80
N LEU A 58 2.38 -6.75 -9.66
CA LEU A 58 2.47 -6.58 -11.11
C LEU A 58 1.99 -5.20 -11.54
N PHE A 59 0.93 -4.68 -10.92
CA PHE A 59 0.48 -3.30 -11.17
C PHE A 59 1.56 -2.29 -10.78
N CYS A 60 2.18 -2.45 -9.60
CA CYS A 60 3.28 -1.59 -9.16
C CYS A 60 4.46 -1.63 -10.14
N ILE A 61 4.87 -2.81 -10.60
CA ILE A 61 5.94 -2.98 -11.59
C ILE A 61 5.58 -2.29 -12.90
N ALA A 62 4.36 -2.48 -13.40
CA ALA A 62 3.90 -1.84 -14.63
C ALA A 62 3.96 -0.31 -14.55
N ILE A 63 3.43 0.29 -13.48
CA ILE A 63 3.48 1.74 -13.26
C ILE A 63 4.93 2.24 -13.09
N SER A 64 5.78 1.45 -12.43
CA SER A 64 7.21 1.79 -12.28
C SER A 64 7.93 1.80 -13.62
N ILE A 65 7.65 0.82 -14.50
CA ILE A 65 8.19 0.77 -15.87
C ILE A 65 7.70 1.97 -16.67
N LEU A 66 6.42 2.29 -16.63
CA LEU A 66 5.89 3.50 -17.28
C LEU A 66 6.59 4.76 -16.76
N ALA A 67 6.85 4.85 -15.47
CA ALA A 67 7.59 5.97 -14.89
C ALA A 67 9.03 6.08 -15.43
N LEU A 68 9.73 4.96 -15.67
CA LEU A 68 11.06 4.96 -16.30
C LEU A 68 11.03 5.58 -17.72
N PHE A 69 9.98 5.33 -18.48
CA PHE A 69 9.85 5.82 -19.85
C PHE A 69 9.33 7.26 -19.93
N PHE A 70 8.36 7.64 -19.10
CA PHE A 70 7.58 8.87 -19.27
C PHE A 70 7.84 9.96 -18.21
N ILE A 71 8.40 9.59 -17.04
CA ILE A 71 8.69 10.56 -15.98
C ILE A 71 10.21 10.76 -15.87
N ASN A 72 10.91 9.86 -15.21
CA ASN A 72 12.37 9.74 -15.21
C ASN A 72 12.81 8.42 -14.57
N ILE A 73 14.05 8.05 -14.84
CA ILE A 73 14.64 6.78 -14.38
C ILE A 73 14.72 6.76 -12.85
N ARG A 74 15.06 7.87 -12.22
CA ARG A 74 15.16 7.99 -10.76
C ARG A 74 13.85 7.60 -10.07
N PHE A 75 12.73 8.13 -10.55
CA PHE A 75 11.42 7.88 -9.99
C PHE A 75 10.99 6.43 -10.20
N GLY A 76 11.14 5.89 -11.42
CA GLY A 76 10.79 4.49 -11.69
C GLY A 76 11.62 3.51 -10.85
N LEU A 77 12.94 3.73 -10.72
CA LEU A 77 13.79 2.91 -9.85
C LEU A 77 13.43 3.07 -8.38
N ALA A 78 13.08 4.27 -7.93
CA ALA A 78 12.64 4.49 -6.55
C ALA A 78 11.32 3.74 -6.28
N MET A 79 10.37 3.72 -7.22
CA MET A 79 9.13 2.94 -7.09
C MET A 79 9.41 1.44 -6.97
N LEU A 80 10.23 0.88 -7.86
CA LEU A 80 10.63 -0.54 -7.80
C LEU A 80 11.36 -0.86 -6.49
N SER A 81 12.28 0.02 -6.06
CA SER A 81 13.02 -0.16 -4.81
C SER A 81 12.12 -0.10 -3.57
N SER A 82 11.12 0.79 -3.57
CA SER A 82 10.15 0.90 -2.47
C SER A 82 9.25 -0.33 -2.38
N TYR A 83 8.77 -0.81 -3.53
CA TYR A 83 8.04 -2.06 -3.63
C TYR A 83 8.86 -3.26 -3.14
N ALA A 84 10.10 -3.39 -3.63
CA ALA A 84 10.98 -4.49 -3.22
C ALA A 84 11.30 -4.45 -1.72
N LEU A 85 11.64 -3.27 -1.18
CA LEU A 85 11.95 -3.11 0.24
C LEU A 85 10.74 -3.43 1.12
N GLY A 86 9.57 -2.88 0.79
CA GLY A 86 8.32 -3.13 1.53
C GLY A 86 7.88 -4.59 1.41
N GLY A 87 7.93 -5.16 0.19
CA GLY A 87 7.57 -6.54 -0.09
C GLY A 87 8.49 -7.54 0.62
N LEU A 88 9.82 -7.34 0.56
CA LEU A 88 10.78 -8.18 1.28
C LEU A 88 10.57 -8.10 2.80
N GLY A 89 10.36 -6.88 3.34
CA GLY A 89 10.07 -6.71 4.77
C GLY A 89 8.81 -7.48 5.19
N VAL A 90 7.74 -7.38 4.42
CA VAL A 90 6.49 -8.13 4.65
C VAL A 90 6.73 -9.64 4.57
N GLN A 91 7.49 -10.14 3.58
CA GLN A 91 7.78 -11.57 3.45
C GLN A 91 8.62 -12.10 4.60
N ILE A 92 9.64 -11.36 5.04
CA ILE A 92 10.45 -11.72 6.21
C ILE A 92 9.55 -11.85 7.46
N LEU A 93 8.67 -10.88 7.69
CA LEU A 93 7.73 -10.94 8.82
C LEU A 93 6.80 -12.15 8.75
N LYS A 94 6.29 -12.50 7.57
CA LYS A 94 5.40 -13.66 7.35
C LYS A 94 6.12 -14.99 7.55
N MET A 95 7.35 -15.10 7.07
CA MET A 95 8.07 -16.37 7.06
C MET A 95 8.79 -16.67 8.37
N PHE A 96 9.21 -15.64 9.12
CA PHE A 96 10.09 -15.82 10.28
C PHE A 96 9.51 -15.32 11.60
N VAL A 97 8.52 -14.42 11.57
CA VAL A 97 7.97 -13.81 12.80
C VAL A 97 6.52 -14.19 13.04
N PHE A 98 5.69 -14.13 12.01
CA PHE A 98 4.25 -14.37 12.10
C PHE A 98 3.83 -15.55 11.21
N THR A 99 4.53 -16.65 11.36
CA THR A 99 4.25 -17.90 10.65
C THR A 99 2.85 -18.41 10.95
N ASP A 100 2.20 -19.02 9.97
CA ASP A 100 0.92 -19.75 10.13
C ASP A 100 -0.27 -18.92 10.63
N ARG A 101 -0.19 -17.57 10.56
CA ARG A 101 -1.34 -16.74 10.88
C ARG A 101 -2.44 -16.91 9.86
N SER A 102 -3.51 -17.61 10.25
CA SER A 102 -4.67 -17.87 9.40
C SER A 102 -5.33 -16.58 8.93
N ARG A 103 -5.81 -16.58 7.68
CA ARG A 103 -6.63 -15.49 7.14
C ARG A 103 -8.07 -15.59 7.62
N PRO A 104 -8.84 -14.46 7.60
CA PRO A 104 -10.21 -14.46 8.15
C PRO A 104 -11.10 -15.56 7.59
N TRP A 105 -11.07 -15.81 6.28
CA TRP A 105 -11.85 -16.87 5.68
C TRP A 105 -11.53 -18.24 6.30
N ALA A 106 -10.24 -18.61 6.31
CA ALA A 106 -9.82 -19.90 6.86
C ALA A 106 -10.07 -20.03 8.38
N ALA A 107 -10.07 -18.91 9.11
CA ALA A 107 -10.31 -18.93 10.56
C ALA A 107 -11.78 -19.08 10.92
N TYR A 108 -12.71 -18.65 10.05
CA TYR A 108 -14.12 -18.53 10.43
C TYR A 108 -15.10 -19.30 9.54
N SER A 109 -14.75 -19.72 8.31
CA SER A 109 -15.68 -20.36 7.37
C SER A 109 -16.32 -21.63 7.87
N ASP A 110 -15.62 -22.41 8.73
CA ASP A 110 -16.14 -23.65 9.28
C ASP A 110 -17.17 -23.43 10.42
N LYS A 111 -17.19 -22.23 11.00
CA LYS A 111 -17.98 -21.91 12.20
C LYS A 111 -19.09 -20.89 11.95
N TYR A 112 -18.96 -20.08 10.91
CA TYR A 112 -19.84 -18.95 10.63
C TYR A 112 -20.12 -18.83 9.13
N PRO A 113 -21.28 -18.31 8.74
CA PRO A 113 -21.55 -17.97 7.34
C PRO A 113 -20.68 -16.77 6.91
N VAL A 114 -19.55 -17.06 6.28
CA VAL A 114 -18.65 -16.02 5.73
C VAL A 114 -19.01 -15.77 4.28
N HIS A 115 -19.34 -14.53 3.94
CA HIS A 115 -19.54 -14.13 2.56
C HIS A 115 -18.24 -14.22 1.76
N LEU A 116 -18.31 -14.84 0.59
CA LEU A 116 -17.25 -14.88 -0.41
C LEU A 116 -17.74 -14.22 -1.71
N VAL A 117 -16.85 -13.46 -2.31
CA VAL A 117 -17.08 -12.94 -3.66
C VAL A 117 -17.06 -14.11 -4.65
N PRO A 118 -18.04 -14.21 -5.57
CA PRO A 118 -18.05 -15.25 -6.61
C PRO A 118 -16.72 -15.29 -7.38
N ASP A 119 -16.28 -16.50 -7.73
CA ASP A 119 -15.05 -16.77 -8.47
C ASP A 119 -13.74 -16.31 -7.80
N PHE A 120 -13.80 -15.81 -6.57
CA PHE A 120 -12.63 -15.44 -5.80
C PHE A 120 -12.18 -16.56 -4.87
N THR A 121 -10.96 -17.07 -5.09
CA THR A 121 -10.37 -18.11 -4.22
C THR A 121 -9.49 -17.46 -3.14
N PRO A 122 -9.89 -17.46 -1.86
CA PRO A 122 -9.11 -16.89 -0.80
C PRO A 122 -7.90 -17.74 -0.43
N PHE A 123 -6.78 -17.09 -0.12
CA PHE A 123 -5.66 -17.76 0.53
C PHE A 123 -6.01 -18.06 1.99
N THR A 124 -5.38 -19.09 2.56
CA THR A 124 -5.68 -19.57 3.92
C THR A 124 -4.73 -19.04 4.99
N ASN A 125 -3.44 -18.92 4.68
CA ASN A 125 -2.38 -18.63 5.65
C ASN A 125 -1.63 -17.33 5.34
N ASN A 126 -0.67 -16.97 6.20
CA ASN A 126 0.21 -15.81 6.06
C ASN A 126 -0.55 -14.49 5.93
N SER A 127 -1.49 -14.26 6.86
CA SER A 127 -2.32 -13.05 6.87
C SER A 127 -1.51 -11.78 7.13
N PHE A 128 -0.64 -11.78 8.14
CA PHE A 128 -0.02 -10.56 8.67
C PHE A 128 1.43 -10.37 8.21
N PRO A 129 1.81 -9.14 7.83
CA PRO A 129 0.97 -8.02 7.46
C PRO A 129 0.50 -8.08 6.00
N SER A 130 -0.39 -7.12 5.58
CA SER A 130 -0.93 -7.09 4.22
C SER A 130 0.07 -6.55 3.19
N GLY A 131 0.48 -7.38 2.23
CA GLY A 131 1.38 -6.98 1.14
C GLY A 131 0.76 -5.97 0.16
N HIS A 132 -0.49 -6.17 -0.28
CA HIS A 132 -1.19 -5.23 -1.17
C HIS A 132 -1.30 -3.84 -0.55
N THR A 133 -1.64 -3.77 0.75
CA THR A 133 -1.70 -2.50 1.46
C THR A 133 -0.32 -1.84 1.55
N THR A 134 0.73 -2.62 1.82
CA THR A 134 2.11 -2.12 1.82
C THR A 134 2.48 -1.54 0.46
N THR A 135 2.18 -2.25 -0.64
CA THR A 135 2.47 -1.80 -2.00
C THR A 135 1.76 -0.49 -2.34
N VAL A 136 0.44 -0.42 -2.16
CA VAL A 136 -0.32 0.78 -2.57
C VAL A 136 0.03 2.00 -1.73
N PHE A 137 0.23 1.87 -0.41
CA PHE A 137 0.67 2.98 0.43
C PHE A 137 2.09 3.42 0.08
N SER A 138 2.98 2.48 -0.26
CA SER A 138 4.32 2.82 -0.70
C SER A 138 4.32 3.62 -2.00
N MET A 139 3.53 3.23 -2.98
CA MET A 139 3.37 3.98 -4.23
C MET A 139 2.81 5.38 -3.99
N ALA A 140 1.70 5.49 -3.26
CA ALA A 140 1.03 6.75 -2.99
C ALA A 140 1.97 7.74 -2.29
N VAL A 141 2.68 7.29 -1.25
CA VAL A 141 3.60 8.16 -0.49
C VAL A 141 4.79 8.58 -1.34
N LEU A 142 5.35 7.69 -2.15
CA LEU A 142 6.46 8.06 -3.03
C LEU A 142 6.05 9.14 -4.05
N PHE A 143 4.84 9.05 -4.63
CA PHE A 143 4.27 10.12 -5.45
C PHE A 143 4.19 11.46 -4.70
N ILE A 144 3.68 11.45 -3.47
CA ILE A 144 3.55 12.66 -2.65
C ILE A 144 4.92 13.28 -2.33
N LEU A 145 5.91 12.46 -2.00
CA LEU A 145 7.25 12.94 -1.63
C LEU A 145 8.02 13.49 -2.82
N VAL A 146 7.87 12.87 -3.99
CA VAL A 146 8.59 13.28 -5.22
C VAL A 146 7.92 14.48 -5.89
N PHE A 147 6.59 14.59 -5.80
CA PHE A 147 5.81 15.67 -6.39
C PHE A 147 5.14 16.57 -5.34
N PRO A 148 5.91 17.31 -4.51
CA PRO A 148 5.38 18.06 -3.38
C PRO A 148 4.45 19.22 -3.77
N LYS A 149 4.46 19.64 -5.04
CA LYS A 149 3.57 20.68 -5.59
C LYS A 149 2.26 20.13 -6.14
N MET A 150 2.03 18.82 -6.00
CA MET A 150 0.78 18.18 -6.43
C MET A 150 -0.44 18.84 -5.77
N ARG A 151 -1.48 19.13 -6.57
CA ARG A 151 -2.72 19.75 -6.06
C ARG A 151 -3.37 18.85 -5.01
N GLY A 152 -3.99 19.47 -4.00
CA GLY A 152 -4.58 18.76 -2.87
C GLY A 152 -5.58 17.66 -3.27
N ILE A 153 -6.35 17.89 -4.35
CA ILE A 153 -7.29 16.87 -4.86
C ILE A 153 -6.60 15.55 -5.21
N TRP A 154 -5.42 15.59 -5.85
CA TRP A 154 -4.68 14.38 -6.20
C TRP A 154 -4.11 13.67 -4.95
N GLN A 155 -3.75 14.45 -3.92
CA GLN A 155 -3.32 13.89 -2.64
C GLN A 155 -4.45 13.16 -1.93
N VAL A 156 -5.67 13.72 -1.97
CA VAL A 156 -6.88 13.07 -1.44
C VAL A 156 -7.20 11.80 -2.22
N LEU A 157 -7.14 11.86 -3.56
CA LEU A 157 -7.40 10.69 -4.41
C LEU A 157 -6.39 9.57 -4.17
N LEU A 158 -5.09 9.86 -4.04
CA LEU A 158 -4.07 8.87 -3.71
C LEU A 158 -4.33 8.20 -2.36
N PHE A 159 -4.74 8.98 -1.35
CA PHE A 159 -5.12 8.42 -0.05
C PHE A 159 -6.39 7.55 -0.17
N ALA A 160 -7.41 8.03 -0.86
CA ALA A 160 -8.67 7.30 -1.05
C ALA A 160 -8.45 5.96 -1.77
N VAL A 161 -7.64 5.94 -2.84
CA VAL A 161 -7.28 4.70 -3.55
C VAL A 161 -6.53 3.74 -2.62
N ALA A 162 -5.54 4.22 -1.86
CA ALA A 162 -4.80 3.38 -0.93
C ALA A 162 -5.71 2.81 0.17
N ALA A 163 -6.64 3.62 0.71
CA ALA A 163 -7.61 3.18 1.70
C ALA A 163 -8.63 2.18 1.12
N LEU A 164 -9.08 2.39 -0.12
CA LEU A 164 -9.98 1.46 -0.82
C LEU A 164 -9.31 0.11 -1.08
N VAL A 165 -8.04 0.09 -1.50
CA VAL A 165 -7.28 -1.17 -1.63
C VAL A 165 -7.12 -1.84 -0.26
N ALA A 166 -6.82 -1.12 0.81
CA ALA A 166 -6.76 -1.69 2.15
C ALA A 166 -8.11 -2.30 2.58
N TYR A 167 -9.22 -1.58 2.33
CA TYR A 167 -10.58 -2.07 2.56
C TYR A 167 -10.91 -3.31 1.73
N SER A 168 -10.52 -3.34 0.45
CA SER A 168 -10.75 -4.49 -0.43
C SER A 168 -10.16 -5.78 0.13
N ARG A 169 -9.01 -5.71 0.82
CA ARG A 169 -8.38 -6.89 1.43
C ARG A 169 -9.20 -7.47 2.59
N MET A 170 -9.88 -6.60 3.36
CA MET A 170 -10.81 -7.05 4.40
C MET A 170 -12.10 -7.60 3.81
N TYR A 171 -12.65 -6.92 2.82
CA TYR A 171 -13.87 -7.34 2.11
C TYR A 171 -13.74 -8.73 1.48
N LEU A 172 -12.60 -8.98 0.81
CA LEU A 172 -12.27 -10.26 0.20
C LEU A 172 -11.88 -11.37 1.21
N SER A 173 -12.06 -11.12 2.51
CA SER A 173 -11.73 -12.08 3.58
C SER A 173 -10.25 -12.52 3.60
N GLN A 174 -9.35 -11.67 3.04
CA GLN A 174 -7.93 -11.96 2.93
C GLN A 174 -7.12 -11.49 4.14
N HIS A 175 -7.53 -10.40 4.78
CA HIS A 175 -6.77 -9.75 5.84
C HIS A 175 -7.68 -9.22 6.95
N TYR A 176 -7.16 -9.24 8.16
CA TYR A 176 -7.76 -8.51 9.29
C TYR A 176 -7.45 -7.02 9.19
N PHE A 177 -8.17 -6.20 9.97
CA PHE A 177 -7.92 -4.77 10.02
C PHE A 177 -6.49 -4.45 10.49
N VAL A 178 -5.98 -5.15 11.49
CA VAL A 178 -4.60 -4.97 11.97
C VAL A 178 -3.56 -5.28 10.89
N ASP A 179 -3.83 -6.22 9.97
CA ASP A 179 -2.90 -6.57 8.90
C ASP A 179 -2.75 -5.44 7.90
N VAL A 180 -3.87 -4.78 7.54
CA VAL A 180 -3.85 -3.62 6.64
C VAL A 180 -3.33 -2.37 7.34
N TYR A 181 -3.62 -2.20 8.62
CA TYR A 181 -3.12 -1.10 9.43
C TYR A 181 -1.58 -1.12 9.48
N VAL A 182 -0.98 -2.24 9.87
CA VAL A 182 0.49 -2.40 9.90
C VAL A 182 1.09 -2.41 8.51
N GLY A 183 0.41 -3.01 7.52
CA GLY A 183 0.82 -2.95 6.12
C GLY A 183 0.96 -1.51 5.60
N SER A 184 0.04 -0.61 5.98
CA SER A 184 0.13 0.81 5.60
C SER A 184 1.36 1.50 6.18
N ILE A 185 1.70 1.20 7.44
CA ILE A 185 2.90 1.73 8.11
C ILE A 185 4.17 1.22 7.40
N ALA A 186 4.23 -0.07 7.09
CA ALA A 186 5.36 -0.67 6.36
C ALA A 186 5.55 -0.02 4.98
N GLY A 187 4.45 0.25 4.26
CA GLY A 187 4.48 0.95 2.97
C GLY A 187 5.04 2.37 3.06
N ILE A 188 4.62 3.13 4.06
CA ILE A 188 5.14 4.49 4.26
C ILE A 188 6.62 4.47 4.64
N LEU A 189 7.02 3.60 5.55
CA LEU A 189 8.42 3.49 5.98
C LEU A 189 9.34 3.12 4.81
N SER A 190 8.95 2.12 3.99
CA SER A 190 9.74 1.74 2.83
C SER A 190 9.91 2.89 1.83
N SER A 191 8.84 3.63 1.55
CA SER A 191 8.89 4.78 0.65
C SER A 191 9.74 5.92 1.19
N TRP A 192 9.65 6.19 2.49
CA TRP A 192 10.40 7.26 3.13
C TRP A 192 11.90 6.96 3.09
N LEU A 193 12.31 5.73 3.38
CA LEU A 193 13.71 5.28 3.30
C LEU A 193 14.24 5.39 1.87
N VAL A 194 13.47 4.91 0.88
CA VAL A 194 13.86 4.97 -0.53
C VAL A 194 13.92 6.42 -1.03
N TYR A 195 12.93 7.25 -0.67
CA TYR A 195 12.95 8.66 -1.01
C TYR A 195 14.19 9.36 -0.43
N TYR A 196 14.49 9.11 0.84
CA TYR A 196 15.70 9.66 1.46
C TYR A 196 16.96 9.26 0.69
N TYR A 197 17.10 7.99 0.33
CA TYR A 197 18.25 7.49 -0.40
C TYR A 197 18.38 8.11 -1.80
N PHE A 198 17.32 8.10 -2.62
CA PHE A 198 17.36 8.54 -4.01
C PHE A 198 17.35 10.06 -4.17
N TYR A 199 16.68 10.78 -3.29
CA TYR A 199 16.38 12.21 -3.47
C TYR A 199 17.07 13.13 -2.44
N LYS A 200 17.52 12.61 -1.30
CA LYS A 200 18.24 13.41 -0.30
C LYS A 200 19.71 13.02 -0.22
N TYR A 201 19.99 11.76 0.09
CA TYR A 201 21.37 11.32 0.30
C TYR A 201 22.20 11.34 -0.98
N LYS A 202 21.75 10.67 -2.07
CA LYS A 202 22.49 10.65 -3.34
C LYS A 202 22.48 11.98 -4.08
N TYR A 203 21.42 12.76 -3.97
CA TYR A 203 21.34 14.08 -4.62
C TYR A 203 22.31 15.07 -4.00
N ASN A 204 22.51 15.06 -2.69
CA ASN A 204 23.42 15.94 -1.97
C ASN A 204 24.87 15.42 -1.93
N SER A 205 25.12 14.19 -2.36
CA SER A 205 26.47 13.65 -2.44
C SER A 205 27.17 14.05 -3.74
N LYS A 206 28.51 14.05 -3.72
CA LYS A 206 29.34 14.23 -4.95
C LYS A 206 29.09 13.15 -6.02
N ARG A 207 28.25 12.15 -5.73
CA ARG A 207 27.84 11.06 -6.64
C ARG A 207 26.45 11.29 -7.25
N HIS A 208 26.12 12.53 -7.59
CA HIS A 208 24.94 12.84 -8.38
C HIS A 208 25.09 12.25 -9.80
N PHE A 209 24.11 11.46 -10.22
CA PHE A 209 24.06 10.88 -11.56
C PHE A 209 22.97 11.58 -12.38
N PRO A 210 23.32 12.57 -13.22
CA PRO A 210 22.34 13.36 -13.99
C PRO A 210 21.48 12.52 -14.93
N TRP A 211 21.98 11.38 -15.41
CA TRP A 211 21.23 10.48 -16.28
C TRP A 211 19.98 9.86 -15.61
N LEU A 212 19.96 9.75 -14.29
CA LEU A 212 18.79 9.29 -13.54
C LEU A 212 17.60 10.26 -13.65
N ASP A 213 17.84 11.53 -13.91
CA ASP A 213 16.80 12.54 -14.05
C ASP A 213 16.24 12.62 -15.49
N ARG A 214 16.78 11.81 -16.42
CA ARG A 214 16.28 11.64 -17.78
C ARG A 214 15.28 10.49 -17.85
N THR A 215 14.50 10.45 -18.92
CA THR A 215 13.68 9.29 -19.27
C THR A 215 14.52 8.26 -20.04
N LEU A 216 14.09 7.00 -20.07
CA LEU A 216 14.73 5.99 -20.91
C LEU A 216 14.68 6.34 -22.39
N LEU A 217 13.65 7.05 -22.84
CA LEU A 217 13.50 7.51 -24.22
C LEU A 217 14.56 8.58 -24.62
N ASN A 218 15.07 9.33 -23.64
CA ASN A 218 16.00 10.44 -23.88
C ASN A 218 17.47 10.14 -23.48
N LEU A 219 17.78 8.88 -23.17
CA LEU A 219 19.16 8.48 -22.83
C LEU A 219 20.13 8.55 -24.00
N LYS A 220 19.62 8.43 -25.25
CA LYS A 220 20.44 8.41 -26.48
C LYS A 220 20.67 9.81 -27.08
N LYS A 221 20.16 10.86 -26.46
CA LYS A 221 20.42 12.25 -26.81
C LYS A 221 21.29 12.90 -25.72
#